data_d6370dc150484b379eee4cdb15d7a376
#
_entry.id   d6370dc150484b379eee4cdb15d7a376
#
_cell.length_a   1.000
_cell.length_b   1.000
_cell.length_c   1.000
_cell.angle_alpha   90.00
_cell.angle_beta   90.00
_cell.angle_gamma   90.00
#
_symmetry.space_group_name_H-M   'P 1'
#
loop_
_entity.id
_entity.type
_entity.pdbx_description
1 polymer ?
#
loop_
_entity_poly.entity_id
_entity_poly.type
_entity_poly.pdbx_seq_one_letter_code
_entity_poly.pdbx_strand_id
1 'polypeptide(L)'
;MVARMRNRVATWVNLVFASIVVIGVFFQAYFIASYASGAGEGALDAHGFTGGIVVHGAELIVLISGLVAFWGYWKWAGLSAFLFVFGTVQIFLSPPDDDPASGWVHGLHGLFALFVLVLAAVIANNDLRLLGLRRGASPPAEAPPPPV
;
A
#
# COMPACT_ATOMS: atom_id res chain seq x y z
N MET A 1 14.46 -22.04 19.27
CA MET A 1 13.75 -20.73 19.18
C MET A 1 12.42 -21.01 18.50
N VAL A 2 11.31 -21.06 19.27
CA VAL A 2 9.98 -21.41 18.74
C VAL A 2 9.59 -20.29 17.76
N ALA A 3 9.43 -20.62 16.47
CA ALA A 3 8.90 -19.70 15.50
C ALA A 3 7.50 -19.29 16.00
N ARG A 4 7.39 -18.05 16.48
CA ARG A 4 6.13 -17.48 16.94
C ARG A 4 5.15 -17.61 15.78
N MET A 5 4.11 -18.45 15.96
CA MET A 5 3.11 -18.69 14.91
C MET A 5 2.54 -17.33 14.48
N ARG A 6 2.88 -16.92 13.27
CA ARG A 6 2.33 -15.70 12.66
C ARG A 6 0.85 -15.91 12.42
N ASN A 7 0.05 -14.90 12.68
CA ASN A 7 -1.36 -14.96 12.37
C ASN A 7 -1.56 -14.98 10.83
N ARG A 8 -1.68 -16.21 10.27
CA ARG A 8 -1.79 -16.42 8.81
C ARG A 8 -3.03 -15.73 8.22
N VAL A 9 -4.13 -15.70 8.97
CA VAL A 9 -5.35 -15.02 8.52
C VAL A 9 -5.11 -13.52 8.41
N ALA A 10 -4.52 -12.90 9.43
CA ALA A 10 -4.19 -11.48 9.39
C ALA A 10 -3.20 -11.16 8.25
N THR A 11 -2.24 -12.04 7.95
CA THR A 11 -1.32 -11.86 6.81
C THR A 11 -2.07 -11.93 5.46
N TRP A 12 -3.06 -12.81 5.30
CA TRP A 12 -3.90 -12.84 4.12
C TRP A 12 -4.74 -11.57 3.97
N VAL A 13 -5.36 -11.10 5.07
CA VAL A 13 -6.12 -9.84 5.06
C VAL A 13 -5.20 -8.68 4.69
N ASN A 14 -4.01 -8.62 5.28
CA ASN A 14 -3.02 -7.58 4.98
C ASN A 14 -2.65 -7.58 3.49
N LEU A 15 -2.34 -8.74 2.90
CA LEU A 15 -2.03 -8.90 1.49
C LEU A 15 -3.16 -8.40 0.58
N VAL A 16 -4.40 -8.84 0.86
CA VAL A 16 -5.56 -8.46 0.03
C VAL A 16 -5.74 -6.95 0.03
N PHE A 17 -5.74 -6.33 1.21
CA PHE A 17 -5.97 -4.89 1.32
C PHE A 17 -4.78 -4.05 0.85
N ALA A 18 -3.54 -4.49 1.06
CA ALA A 18 -2.37 -3.84 0.44
C ALA A 18 -2.43 -3.91 -1.09
N SER A 19 -2.94 -5.01 -1.66
CA SER A 19 -3.16 -5.11 -3.11
C SER A 19 -4.28 -4.19 -3.60
N ILE A 20 -5.35 -4.01 -2.81
CA ILE A 20 -6.41 -3.03 -3.11
C ILE A 20 -5.84 -1.61 -3.13
N VAL A 21 -4.96 -1.24 -2.18
CA VAL A 21 -4.28 0.05 -2.20
C VAL A 21 -3.47 0.23 -3.48
N VAL A 22 -2.65 -0.77 -3.86
CA VAL A 22 -1.86 -0.72 -5.11
C VAL A 22 -2.75 -0.47 -6.32
N ILE A 23 -3.81 -1.26 -6.49
CA ILE A 23 -4.75 -1.14 -7.61
C ILE A 23 -5.48 0.20 -7.55
N GLY A 24 -5.94 0.60 -6.37
CA GLY A 24 -6.64 1.84 -6.14
C GLY A 24 -5.84 3.08 -6.54
N VAL A 25 -4.53 3.11 -6.25
CA VAL A 25 -3.66 4.22 -6.66
C VAL A 25 -3.55 4.33 -8.20
N PHE A 26 -3.54 3.22 -8.94
CA PHE A 26 -3.60 3.25 -10.40
C PHE A 26 -4.92 3.84 -10.89
N PHE A 27 -6.05 3.49 -10.27
CA PHE A 27 -7.34 4.10 -10.60
C PHE A 27 -7.38 5.59 -10.23
N GLN A 28 -6.74 6.00 -9.13
CA GLN A 28 -6.59 7.40 -8.76
C GLN A 28 -5.88 8.19 -9.87
N ALA A 29 -4.76 7.68 -10.38
CA ALA A 29 -4.02 8.29 -11.47
C ALA A 29 -4.86 8.35 -12.76
N TYR A 30 -5.62 7.29 -13.06
CA TYR A 30 -6.52 7.26 -14.21
C TYR A 30 -7.63 8.30 -14.12
N PHE A 31 -8.32 8.40 -12.99
CA PHE A 31 -9.45 9.33 -12.83
C PHE A 31 -9.00 10.79 -12.87
N ILE A 32 -7.89 11.14 -12.20
CA ILE A 32 -7.40 12.52 -12.22
C ILE A 32 -6.89 12.92 -13.63
N ALA A 33 -6.23 12.00 -14.34
CA ALA A 33 -5.81 12.22 -15.72
C ALA A 33 -7.00 12.38 -16.66
N SER A 34 -8.08 11.59 -16.45
CA SER A 34 -9.32 11.69 -17.21
C SER A 34 -10.01 13.05 -16.97
N TYR A 35 -10.09 13.49 -15.72
CA TYR A 35 -10.61 14.81 -15.37
C TYR A 35 -9.80 15.93 -16.05
N ALA A 36 -8.48 15.90 -15.91
CA ALA A 36 -7.59 16.88 -16.55
C ALA A 36 -7.68 16.88 -18.08
N SER A 37 -8.12 15.76 -18.68
CA SER A 37 -8.34 15.62 -20.13
C SER A 37 -9.76 15.97 -20.57
N GLY A 38 -10.61 16.49 -19.69
CA GLY A 38 -11.94 16.99 -20.00
C GLY A 38 -13.08 15.96 -19.88
N ALA A 39 -12.89 14.85 -19.17
CA ALA A 39 -13.96 13.87 -18.93
C ALA A 39 -15.06 14.36 -17.98
N GLY A 40 -14.90 15.55 -17.38
CA GLY A 40 -15.89 16.20 -16.53
C GLY A 40 -15.87 15.76 -15.06
N GLU A 41 -16.77 16.37 -14.28
CA GLU A 41 -16.82 16.23 -12.81
C GLU A 41 -16.98 14.79 -12.32
N GLY A 42 -17.64 13.92 -13.08
CA GLY A 42 -17.77 12.51 -12.69
C GLY A 42 -16.43 11.77 -12.54
N ALA A 43 -15.38 12.19 -13.26
CA ALA A 43 -14.04 11.64 -13.07
C ALA A 43 -13.39 12.16 -11.78
N LEU A 44 -13.64 13.42 -11.41
CA LEU A 44 -13.18 14.01 -10.15
C LEU A 44 -13.90 13.36 -8.96
N ASP A 45 -15.22 13.17 -9.04
CA ASP A 45 -16.00 12.46 -8.01
C ASP A 45 -15.51 11.02 -7.82
N ALA A 46 -15.22 10.30 -8.92
CA ALA A 46 -14.66 8.96 -8.88
C ALA A 46 -13.25 8.95 -8.24
N HIS A 47 -12.42 9.98 -8.52
CA HIS A 47 -11.14 10.17 -7.85
C HIS A 47 -11.32 10.35 -6.34
N GLY A 48 -12.18 11.28 -5.92
CA GLY A 48 -12.45 11.56 -4.50
C GLY A 48 -12.98 10.34 -3.75
N PHE A 49 -14.00 9.64 -4.32
CA PHE A 49 -14.54 8.43 -3.71
C PHE A 49 -13.50 7.30 -3.60
N THR A 50 -12.77 7.03 -4.68
CA THR A 50 -11.78 5.96 -4.70
C THR A 50 -10.64 6.26 -3.72
N GLY A 51 -10.16 7.50 -3.65
CA GLY A 51 -9.10 7.89 -2.71
C GLY A 51 -9.55 7.86 -1.26
N GLY A 52 -10.61 8.60 -0.95
CA GLY A 52 -11.06 8.79 0.43
C GLY A 52 -11.71 7.55 1.04
N ILE A 53 -12.46 6.77 0.27
CA ILE A 53 -13.21 5.62 0.81
C ILE A 53 -12.48 4.31 0.53
N VAL A 54 -12.12 4.02 -0.73
CA VAL A 54 -11.57 2.70 -1.08
C VAL A 54 -10.12 2.57 -0.65
N VAL A 55 -9.26 3.51 -1.07
CA VAL A 55 -7.81 3.44 -0.78
C VAL A 55 -7.56 3.67 0.70
N HIS A 56 -8.07 4.77 1.27
CA HIS A 56 -7.83 5.09 2.67
C HIS A 56 -8.48 4.10 3.64
N GLY A 57 -9.68 3.59 3.31
CA GLY A 57 -10.31 2.49 4.06
C GLY A 57 -9.48 1.20 4.00
N ALA A 58 -8.89 0.88 2.84
CA ALA A 58 -7.98 -0.26 2.71
C ALA A 58 -6.69 -0.07 3.52
N GLU A 59 -6.10 1.13 3.54
CA GLU A 59 -4.92 1.47 4.36
C GLU A 59 -5.19 1.27 5.86
N LEU A 60 -6.36 1.64 6.35
CA LEU A 60 -6.77 1.40 7.74
C LEU A 60 -6.81 -0.11 8.04
N ILE A 61 -7.34 -0.92 7.12
CA ILE A 61 -7.37 -2.38 7.30
C ILE A 61 -5.94 -2.96 7.23
N VAL A 62 -5.06 -2.44 6.37
CA VAL A 62 -3.63 -2.80 6.34
C VAL A 62 -2.96 -2.45 7.67
N LEU A 63 -3.23 -1.30 8.25
CA LEU A 63 -2.73 -0.94 9.57
C LEU A 63 -3.14 -1.97 10.63
N ILE A 64 -4.44 -2.22 10.76
CA ILE A 64 -4.98 -3.12 11.80
C ILE A 64 -4.46 -4.55 11.60
N SER A 65 -4.57 -5.07 10.38
CA SER A 65 -4.11 -6.44 10.07
C SER A 65 -2.60 -6.57 10.18
N GLY A 66 -1.85 -5.54 9.82
CA GLY A 66 -0.39 -5.49 9.95
C GLY A 66 0.06 -5.51 11.41
N LEU A 67 -0.61 -4.76 12.30
CA LEU A 67 -0.34 -4.80 13.74
C LEU A 67 -0.60 -6.21 14.31
N VAL A 68 -1.65 -6.90 13.87
CA VAL A 68 -1.97 -8.26 14.32
C VAL A 68 -1.03 -9.30 13.72
N ALA A 69 -0.77 -9.23 12.40
CA ALA A 69 0.09 -10.18 11.68
C ALA A 69 1.55 -10.10 12.12
N PHE A 70 2.04 -8.89 12.41
CA PHE A 70 3.45 -8.60 12.68
C PHE A 70 3.72 -8.22 14.13
N TRP A 71 2.87 -8.60 15.06
CA TRP A 71 3.08 -8.34 16.49
C TRP A 71 4.46 -8.81 16.94
N GLY A 72 5.28 -7.88 17.41
CA GLY A 72 6.68 -8.13 17.78
C GLY A 72 7.69 -8.04 16.63
N TYR A 73 7.25 -7.76 15.41
CA TYR A 73 8.09 -7.48 14.24
C TYR A 73 7.93 -6.01 13.82
N TRP A 74 8.40 -5.12 14.65
CA TRP A 74 8.14 -3.68 14.58
C TRP A 74 8.43 -3.03 13.23
N LYS A 75 9.39 -3.59 12.46
CA LYS A 75 9.67 -3.10 11.10
C LYS A 75 8.43 -3.20 10.20
N TRP A 76 7.75 -4.35 10.17
CA TRP A 76 6.62 -4.57 9.28
C TRP A 76 5.34 -3.93 9.82
N ALA A 77 5.12 -3.98 11.13
CA ALA A 77 4.06 -3.24 11.79
C ALA A 77 4.22 -1.72 11.57
N GLY A 78 5.46 -1.21 11.64
CA GLY A 78 5.79 0.18 11.37
C GLY A 78 5.52 0.58 9.92
N LEU A 79 5.83 -0.28 8.92
CA LEU A 79 5.51 0.01 7.51
C LEU A 79 4.00 0.11 7.28
N SER A 80 3.19 -0.74 7.91
CA SER A 80 1.73 -0.64 7.84
C SER A 80 1.22 0.68 8.48
N ALA A 81 1.82 1.10 9.58
CA ALA A 81 1.50 2.38 10.20
C ALA A 81 1.93 3.57 9.32
N PHE A 82 3.13 3.52 8.72
CA PHE A 82 3.59 4.54 7.77
C PHE A 82 2.67 4.66 6.57
N LEU A 83 2.21 3.54 5.99
CA LEU A 83 1.27 3.56 4.88
C LEU A 83 0.01 4.35 5.23
N PHE A 84 -0.61 4.06 6.37
CA PHE A 84 -1.81 4.75 6.83
C PHE A 84 -1.57 6.24 7.12
N VAL A 85 -0.44 6.59 7.75
CA VAL A 85 -0.08 7.99 8.03
C VAL A 85 0.12 8.77 6.73
N PHE A 86 0.83 8.20 5.75
CA PHE A 86 1.02 8.85 4.44
C PHE A 86 -0.29 9.03 3.68
N GLY A 87 -1.18 8.03 3.70
CA GLY A 87 -2.52 8.14 3.12
C GLY A 87 -3.37 9.21 3.82
N THR A 88 -3.29 9.29 5.15
CA THR A 88 -3.99 10.35 5.92
C THR A 88 -3.46 11.74 5.55
N VAL A 89 -2.13 11.92 5.51
CA VAL A 89 -1.51 13.20 5.10
C VAL A 89 -1.96 13.60 3.69
N GLN A 90 -2.09 12.62 2.78
CA GLN A 90 -2.50 12.87 1.42
C GLN A 90 -3.90 13.48 1.29
N ILE A 91 -4.85 13.10 2.17
CA ILE A 91 -6.19 13.70 2.20
C ILE A 91 -6.10 15.21 2.48
N PHE A 92 -5.21 15.63 3.39
CA PHE A 92 -5.01 17.03 3.71
C PHE A 92 -4.21 17.81 2.66
N LEU A 93 -3.59 17.12 1.69
CA LEU A 93 -2.90 17.73 0.55
C LEU A 93 -3.82 17.91 -0.68
N SER A 94 -5.13 17.86 -0.50
CA SER A 94 -6.14 18.16 -1.51
C SER A 94 -6.85 19.48 -1.17
N PRO A 95 -6.21 20.65 -1.40
CA PRO A 95 -6.82 21.93 -1.12
C PRO A 95 -7.94 22.23 -2.12
N PRO A 96 -8.84 23.18 -1.82
CA PRO A 96 -9.81 23.71 -2.78
C PRO A 96 -9.12 24.24 -4.04
N ASP A 97 -9.76 24.02 -5.21
CA ASP A 97 -9.18 24.37 -6.53
C ASP A 97 -9.03 25.89 -6.77
N ASP A 98 -9.69 26.71 -5.98
CA ASP A 98 -9.67 28.19 -6.08
C ASP A 98 -8.47 28.85 -5.37
N ASP A 99 -7.62 28.08 -4.67
CA ASP A 99 -6.39 28.59 -4.04
C ASP A 99 -5.25 28.69 -5.07
N PRO A 100 -4.66 29.90 -5.33
CA PRO A 100 -3.51 30.02 -6.23
C PRO A 100 -2.27 29.21 -5.85
N ALA A 101 -2.11 28.87 -4.55
CA ALA A 101 -1.04 27.99 -4.07
C ALA A 101 -1.31 26.50 -4.31
N SER A 102 -2.52 26.14 -4.74
CA SER A 102 -2.99 24.76 -4.86
C SER A 102 -2.12 23.90 -5.79
N GLY A 103 -1.55 24.45 -6.87
CA GLY A 103 -0.77 23.71 -7.85
C GLY A 103 0.43 22.97 -7.24
N TRP A 104 1.17 23.58 -6.32
CA TRP A 104 2.29 22.95 -5.62
C TRP A 104 1.81 21.89 -4.63
N VAL A 105 0.72 22.18 -3.93
CA VAL A 105 0.13 21.24 -2.96
C VAL A 105 -0.44 20.01 -3.68
N HIS A 106 -1.12 20.18 -4.82
CA HIS A 106 -1.54 19.07 -5.67
C HIS A 106 -0.36 18.26 -6.21
N GLY A 107 0.77 18.93 -6.54
CA GLY A 107 1.99 18.24 -6.90
C GLY A 107 2.54 17.37 -5.78
N LEU A 108 2.51 17.87 -4.53
CA LEU A 108 2.88 17.08 -3.34
C LEU A 108 1.91 15.93 -3.12
N HIS A 109 0.60 16.12 -3.30
CA HIS A 109 -0.40 15.06 -3.25
C HIS A 109 -0.03 13.92 -4.21
N GLY A 110 0.29 14.23 -5.47
CA GLY A 110 0.75 13.24 -6.45
C GLY A 110 2.03 12.52 -6.05
N LEU A 111 3.00 13.24 -5.49
CA LEU A 111 4.24 12.64 -5.00
C LEU A 111 4.00 11.67 -3.83
N PHE A 112 3.15 12.05 -2.87
CA PHE A 112 2.79 11.18 -1.75
C PHE A 112 2.02 9.94 -2.22
N ALA A 113 1.21 10.03 -3.29
CA ALA A 113 0.56 8.86 -3.90
C ALA A 113 1.58 7.81 -4.36
N LEU A 114 2.73 8.24 -4.90
CA LEU A 114 3.81 7.32 -5.28
C LEU A 114 4.45 6.65 -4.06
N PHE A 115 4.62 7.36 -2.94
CA PHE A 115 5.10 6.74 -1.70
C PHE A 115 4.09 5.72 -1.16
N VAL A 116 2.79 6.03 -1.16
CA VAL A 116 1.72 5.09 -0.80
C VAL A 116 1.78 3.85 -1.68
N LEU A 117 1.90 4.01 -3.01
CA LEU A 117 2.03 2.90 -3.95
C LEU A 117 3.22 2.00 -3.62
N VAL A 118 4.41 2.59 -3.42
CA VAL A 118 5.63 1.82 -3.12
C VAL A 118 5.52 1.10 -1.79
N LEU A 119 5.02 1.77 -0.74
CA LEU A 119 4.83 1.14 0.58
C LEU A 119 3.86 -0.03 0.52
N ALA A 120 2.70 0.14 -0.12
CA ALA A 120 1.71 -0.91 -0.29
C ALA A 120 2.27 -2.10 -1.09
N ALA A 121 3.03 -1.85 -2.18
CA ALA A 121 3.67 -2.89 -2.98
C ALA A 121 4.74 -3.65 -2.18
N VAL A 122 5.52 -2.97 -1.33
CA VAL A 122 6.52 -3.60 -0.45
C VAL A 122 5.84 -4.50 0.59
N ILE A 123 4.75 -4.03 1.21
CA ILE A 123 3.97 -4.81 2.17
C ILE A 123 3.39 -6.05 1.49
N ALA A 124 2.69 -5.88 0.36
CA ALA A 124 2.09 -6.99 -0.40
C ALA A 124 3.14 -8.02 -0.83
N ASN A 125 4.31 -7.57 -1.32
CA ASN A 125 5.40 -8.47 -1.71
C ASN A 125 5.99 -9.25 -0.51
N ASN A 126 6.07 -8.62 0.66
CA ASN A 126 6.46 -9.32 1.89
C ASN A 126 5.43 -10.40 2.26
N ASP A 127 4.15 -10.07 2.22
CA ASP A 127 3.08 -11.00 2.56
C ASP A 127 3.02 -12.20 1.61
N LEU A 128 3.21 -11.97 0.29
CA LEU A 128 3.33 -13.05 -0.70
C LEU A 128 4.46 -14.03 -0.35
N ARG A 129 5.62 -13.51 0.08
CA ARG A 129 6.75 -14.35 0.51
C ARG A 129 6.39 -15.16 1.75
N LEU A 130 5.76 -14.53 2.72
CA LEU A 130 5.41 -15.15 4.00
C LEU A 130 4.33 -16.22 3.88
N LEU A 131 3.43 -16.06 2.91
CA LEU A 131 2.39 -17.04 2.58
C LEU A 131 2.90 -18.16 1.66
N GLY A 132 4.15 -18.07 1.18
CA GLY A 132 4.73 -19.05 0.27
C GLY A 132 4.23 -18.94 -1.17
N LEU A 133 3.56 -17.83 -1.52
CA LEU A 133 3.00 -17.59 -2.86
C LEU A 133 4.05 -17.07 -3.84
N ARG A 134 5.15 -16.53 -3.33
CA ARG A 134 6.31 -16.13 -4.13
C ARG A 134 7.47 -17.06 -3.82
N ARG A 135 7.99 -17.77 -4.84
CA ARG A 135 9.19 -18.58 -4.69
C ARG A 135 10.35 -17.67 -4.26
N GLY A 136 10.86 -17.89 -3.06
CA GLY A 136 12.16 -17.41 -2.66
C GLY A 136 13.21 -18.02 -3.59
N ALA A 137 14.39 -17.42 -3.68
CA ALA A 137 15.54 -18.09 -4.29
C ALA A 137 15.62 -19.52 -3.74
N SER A 138 15.75 -20.51 -4.61
CA SER A 138 15.97 -21.90 -4.20
C SER A 138 17.03 -21.94 -3.12
N PRO A 139 16.90 -22.81 -2.10
CA PRO A 139 17.98 -23.01 -1.13
C PRO A 139 19.28 -23.24 -1.93
N PRO A 140 20.43 -22.74 -1.44
CA PRO A 140 21.71 -23.06 -2.07
C PRO A 140 21.76 -24.57 -2.28
N ALA A 141 22.16 -25.01 -3.48
CA ALA A 141 22.33 -26.43 -3.76
C ALA A 141 23.21 -27.00 -2.65
N GLU A 142 22.71 -28.07 -2.03
CA GLU A 142 23.44 -28.77 -0.97
C GLU A 142 24.84 -29.11 -1.51
N ALA A 143 25.87 -28.68 -0.77
CA ALA A 143 27.24 -28.93 -1.18
C ALA A 143 27.44 -30.45 -1.41
N PRO A 144 28.11 -30.87 -2.50
CA PRO A 144 28.34 -32.27 -2.73
C PRO A 144 29.08 -32.88 -1.53
N PRO A 145 28.76 -34.14 -1.14
CA PRO A 145 29.42 -34.79 -0.03
C PRO A 145 30.95 -34.83 -0.27
N PRO A 146 31.75 -34.76 0.78
CA PRO A 146 33.21 -34.81 0.65
C PRO A 146 33.62 -36.14 0.00
N PRO A 147 34.69 -36.12 -0.85
CA PRO A 147 35.20 -37.33 -1.45
C PRO A 147 35.64 -38.32 -0.38
N VAL A 148 35.23 -39.57 -0.47
CA VAL A 148 35.67 -40.69 0.38
C VAL A 148 37.09 -41.12 0.09
#